data_75724de15522fa544db794a8e2185327
#
_entry.id   75724de15522fa544db794a8e2185327
#
_cell.length_a   1.000
_cell.length_b   1.000
_cell.length_c   1.000
_cell.angle_alpha   90.00
_cell.angle_beta   90.00
_cell.angle_gamma   90.00
#
_symmetry.space_group_name_H-M   'P 1'
#
loop_
_entity.id
_entity.type
_entity.pdbx_description
1 polymer ?
#
loop_
_entity_poly.entity_id
_entity_poly.type
_entity_poly.pdbx_seq_one_letter_code
_entity_poly.pdbx_strand_id
1 'polypeptide(L)'
;MKIAVYTIALNEAAHAERWANSAADADYRIVADTGSTDDTVERLTKAGVTVYRIAIRPWRFDDARNAAMALIPADVDVCCTMDMDMYLEPGWRPKLEAAWTPETTALYCQLALRSRVDDAAAFKAYPSKSFHARWGYRFKRPVHEALFCAGEEVSRSCLDIVMHHLRTTSTNHERYLAMMELAHREDPHDAQICFWLGREHMWAKQNDHAIELLQRYLALPSSTWREERSEAMRYLARMQLDQKMSWLEKARMEAPHRRETWLDLAEEFHGQADWLNLFWACTNGIEKTHRTASYLDDAHCWGFRLFDLGAIAAWHLNAMDLAVKWGEKALELDARNPRLKNNLDFFILRRKEVRTGA
;
A
#
# COMPACT_ATOMS: atom_id res chain seq x y z
N MET A 1 15.38 -6.03 28.44
CA MET A 1 14.56 -6.65 27.39
C MET A 1 15.47 -7.31 26.37
N LYS A 2 15.27 -8.60 26.07
CA LYS A 2 15.99 -9.33 25.01
C LYS A 2 15.21 -9.25 23.69
N ILE A 3 15.92 -8.89 22.61
CA ILE A 3 15.31 -8.64 21.30
C ILE A 3 15.95 -9.56 20.27
N ALA A 4 15.13 -10.20 19.45
CA ALA A 4 15.55 -10.95 18.28
C ALA A 4 15.06 -10.29 16.98
N VAL A 5 15.95 -10.10 16.03
CA VAL A 5 15.60 -9.77 14.63
C VAL A 5 15.71 -11.04 13.81
N TYR A 6 14.66 -11.37 13.05
CA TYR A 6 14.61 -12.63 12.31
C TYR A 6 13.97 -12.48 10.92
N THR A 7 14.34 -13.37 10.02
CA THR A 7 13.77 -13.46 8.67
C THR A 7 14.00 -14.82 8.03
N ILE A 8 13.46 -14.98 6.82
CA ILE A 8 13.80 -16.03 5.87
C ILE A 8 14.70 -15.47 4.77
N ALA A 9 15.53 -16.30 4.13
CA ALA A 9 16.38 -15.87 3.03
C ALA A 9 16.43 -16.91 1.90
N LEU A 10 16.54 -16.42 0.64
CA LEU A 10 16.84 -17.20 -0.55
C LEU A 10 17.55 -16.34 -1.59
N ASN A 11 18.88 -16.51 -1.74
CA ASN A 11 19.70 -15.77 -2.71
C ASN A 11 19.65 -14.24 -2.51
N GLU A 12 19.96 -13.79 -1.30
CA GLU A 12 19.88 -12.39 -0.85
C GLU A 12 21.28 -11.79 -0.52
N ALA A 13 22.33 -12.31 -1.15
CA ALA A 13 23.72 -11.89 -0.88
C ALA A 13 23.92 -10.37 -0.98
N ALA A 14 23.21 -9.69 -1.89
CA ALA A 14 23.29 -8.24 -2.07
C ALA A 14 22.77 -7.44 -0.85
N HIS A 15 21.90 -8.02 -0.03
CA HIS A 15 21.25 -7.38 1.11
C HIS A 15 21.84 -7.83 2.47
N ALA A 16 22.51 -8.97 2.52
CA ALA A 16 22.93 -9.67 3.72
C ALA A 16 23.70 -8.79 4.72
N GLU A 17 24.72 -8.06 4.28
CA GLU A 17 25.55 -7.23 5.16
C GLU A 17 24.78 -6.02 5.70
N ARG A 18 23.97 -5.35 4.86
CA ARG A 18 23.16 -4.20 5.31
C ARG A 18 22.13 -4.62 6.34
N TRP A 19 21.42 -5.72 6.08
CA TRP A 19 20.46 -6.31 7.01
C TRP A 19 21.12 -6.61 8.35
N ALA A 20 22.23 -7.36 8.33
CA ALA A 20 22.95 -7.74 9.53
C ALA A 20 23.46 -6.55 10.35
N ASN A 21 23.99 -5.52 9.69
CA ASN A 21 24.51 -4.31 10.35
C ASN A 21 23.38 -3.46 10.95
N SER A 22 22.22 -3.33 10.26
CA SER A 22 21.10 -2.56 10.79
C SER A 22 20.45 -3.23 12.01
N ALA A 23 20.56 -4.55 12.12
CA ALA A 23 20.07 -5.34 13.24
C ALA A 23 21.13 -5.57 14.34
N ALA A 24 22.29 -4.91 14.28
CA ALA A 24 23.42 -5.17 15.20
C ALA A 24 23.10 -4.91 16.67
N ASP A 25 22.17 -4.01 16.96
CA ASP A 25 21.73 -3.71 18.33
C ASP A 25 20.81 -4.81 18.94
N ALA A 26 20.38 -5.82 18.17
CA ALA A 26 19.59 -6.93 18.68
C ALA A 26 20.47 -7.93 19.46
N ASP A 27 19.87 -8.59 20.47
CA ASP A 27 20.56 -9.67 21.21
C ASP A 27 20.72 -10.92 20.34
N TYR A 28 19.77 -11.17 19.44
CA TYR A 28 19.81 -12.28 18.48
C TYR A 28 19.47 -11.81 17.08
N ARG A 29 20.25 -12.27 16.11
CA ARG A 29 20.00 -12.09 14.67
C ARG A 29 19.90 -13.47 14.05
N ILE A 30 18.71 -13.84 13.55
CA ILE A 30 18.40 -15.21 13.13
C ILE A 30 17.85 -15.18 11.71
N VAL A 31 18.45 -15.98 10.85
CA VAL A 31 18.02 -16.17 9.47
C VAL A 31 17.75 -17.64 9.20
N ALA A 32 16.55 -17.94 8.70
CA ALA A 32 16.21 -19.26 8.18
C ALA A 32 16.43 -19.28 6.67
N ASP A 33 17.57 -19.83 6.23
CA ASP A 33 17.92 -19.99 4.83
C ASP A 33 17.11 -21.13 4.20
N THR A 34 16.41 -20.84 3.12
CA THR A 34 15.52 -21.78 2.42
C THR A 34 16.16 -22.48 1.22
N GLY A 35 17.48 -22.40 1.14
CA GLY A 35 18.28 -23.09 0.11
C GLY A 35 19.04 -22.15 -0.81
N SER A 36 19.65 -21.09 -0.29
CA SER A 36 20.50 -20.17 -1.06
C SER A 36 21.67 -20.92 -1.71
N THR A 37 21.97 -20.54 -2.94
CA THR A 37 23.06 -21.07 -3.77
C THR A 37 24.14 -20.02 -4.05
N ASP A 38 23.91 -18.78 -3.64
CA ASP A 38 24.85 -17.66 -3.68
C ASP A 38 25.58 -17.47 -2.33
N ASP A 39 26.31 -16.37 -2.16
CA ASP A 39 27.09 -16.04 -0.97
C ASP A 39 26.24 -15.60 0.25
N THR A 40 24.90 -15.70 0.19
CA THR A 40 24.00 -15.21 1.27
C THR A 40 24.40 -15.75 2.65
N VAL A 41 24.54 -17.08 2.76
CA VAL A 41 24.84 -17.74 4.04
C VAL A 41 26.24 -17.36 4.55
N GLU A 42 27.23 -17.29 3.65
CA GLU A 42 28.60 -16.91 4.00
C GLU A 42 28.67 -15.48 4.55
N ARG A 43 28.04 -14.51 3.85
CA ARG A 43 28.03 -13.10 4.25
C ARG A 43 27.31 -12.88 5.58
N LEU A 44 26.16 -13.52 5.78
CA LEU A 44 25.41 -13.45 7.03
C LEU A 44 26.22 -14.03 8.20
N THR A 45 26.83 -15.21 8.02
CA THR A 45 27.66 -15.85 9.06
C THR A 45 28.86 -14.98 9.42
N LYS A 46 29.55 -14.42 8.42
CA LYS A 46 30.67 -13.50 8.62
C LYS A 46 30.26 -12.23 9.38
N ALA A 47 29.03 -11.76 9.18
CA ALA A 47 28.45 -10.62 9.91
C ALA A 47 27.95 -10.99 11.32
N GLY A 48 28.16 -12.25 11.77
CA GLY A 48 27.77 -12.72 13.11
C GLY A 48 26.27 -13.03 13.25
N VAL A 49 25.59 -13.35 12.15
CA VAL A 49 24.19 -13.78 12.14
C VAL A 49 24.12 -15.29 12.33
N THR A 50 23.20 -15.77 13.16
CA THR A 50 22.92 -17.19 13.26
C THR A 50 22.03 -17.63 12.10
N VAL A 51 22.56 -18.50 11.23
CA VAL A 51 21.86 -19.00 10.06
C VAL A 51 21.48 -20.47 10.23
N TYR A 52 20.21 -20.76 10.04
CA TYR A 52 19.70 -22.14 10.02
C TYR A 52 19.22 -22.48 8.63
N ARG A 53 19.57 -23.67 8.12
CA ARG A 53 19.02 -24.17 6.86
C ARG A 53 17.70 -24.89 7.11
N ILE A 54 16.66 -24.48 6.40
CA ILE A 54 15.33 -25.07 6.46
C ILE A 54 14.86 -25.50 5.07
N ALA A 55 13.90 -26.43 5.02
CA ALA A 55 13.24 -26.84 3.78
C ALA A 55 11.72 -26.85 4.00
N ILE A 56 11.00 -26.10 3.19
CA ILE A 56 9.52 -26.00 3.21
C ILE A 56 8.99 -26.62 1.91
N ARG A 57 8.19 -27.66 2.04
CA ARG A 57 7.60 -28.40 0.89
C ARG A 57 6.18 -28.84 1.19
N PRO A 58 5.16 -28.45 0.40
CA PRO A 58 5.25 -27.45 -0.68
C PRO A 58 5.62 -26.07 -0.13
N TRP A 59 6.14 -25.19 -1.01
CA TRP A 59 6.54 -23.85 -0.58
C TRP A 59 5.35 -23.01 -0.12
N ARG A 60 5.49 -22.43 1.07
CA ARG A 60 4.56 -21.48 1.69
C ARG A 60 5.36 -20.46 2.50
N PHE A 61 5.03 -19.18 2.35
CA PHE A 61 5.73 -18.13 3.11
C PHE A 61 5.41 -18.18 4.60
N ASP A 62 4.14 -18.40 4.97
CA ASP A 62 3.74 -18.50 6.38
C ASP A 62 4.45 -19.65 7.11
N ASP A 63 4.57 -20.82 6.50
CA ASP A 63 5.29 -21.95 7.10
C ASP A 63 6.79 -21.65 7.24
N ALA A 64 7.40 -21.00 6.24
CA ALA A 64 8.81 -20.61 6.30
C ALA A 64 9.07 -19.58 7.42
N ARG A 65 8.20 -18.56 7.56
CA ARG A 65 8.33 -17.55 8.63
C ARG A 65 8.02 -18.15 10.01
N ASN A 66 7.05 -19.04 10.11
CA ASN A 66 6.78 -19.76 11.36
C ASN A 66 7.94 -20.66 11.78
N ALA A 67 8.59 -21.33 10.82
CA ALA A 67 9.81 -22.07 11.09
C ALA A 67 10.95 -21.16 11.57
N ALA A 68 11.17 -20.02 10.91
CA ALA A 68 12.15 -19.02 11.34
C ALA A 68 11.85 -18.50 12.77
N MET A 69 10.60 -18.21 13.06
CA MET A 69 10.16 -17.76 14.38
C MET A 69 10.36 -18.83 15.46
N ALA A 70 10.16 -20.11 15.12
CA ALA A 70 10.38 -21.22 16.05
C ALA A 70 11.85 -21.38 16.48
N LEU A 71 12.80 -20.92 15.65
CA LEU A 71 14.24 -20.95 15.93
C LEU A 71 14.71 -19.88 16.92
N ILE A 72 13.86 -18.92 17.26
CA ILE A 72 14.18 -17.84 18.19
C ILE A 72 14.27 -18.41 19.62
N PRO A 73 15.31 -18.08 20.41
CA PRO A 73 15.43 -18.55 21.80
C PRO A 73 14.22 -18.20 22.67
N ALA A 74 13.95 -19.06 23.64
CA ALA A 74 12.77 -18.93 24.52
C ALA A 74 12.85 -17.74 25.49
N ASP A 75 14.05 -17.23 25.75
CA ASP A 75 14.35 -16.11 26.64
C ASP A 75 14.26 -14.72 25.97
N VAL A 76 13.82 -14.67 24.71
CA VAL A 76 13.55 -13.45 23.98
C VAL A 76 12.22 -12.85 24.44
N ASP A 77 12.17 -11.55 24.67
CA ASP A 77 10.95 -10.81 25.03
C ASP A 77 10.22 -10.31 23.77
N VAL A 78 10.99 -9.69 22.84
CA VAL A 78 10.46 -9.02 21.65
C VAL A 78 11.14 -9.55 20.39
N CYS A 79 10.35 -9.86 19.39
CA CYS A 79 10.79 -10.28 18.06
C CYS A 79 10.54 -9.17 17.05
N CYS A 80 11.48 -8.93 16.14
CA CYS A 80 11.33 -8.07 14.98
C CYS A 80 11.40 -8.92 13.71
N THR A 81 10.31 -8.94 12.95
CA THR A 81 10.32 -9.52 11.60
C THR A 81 10.78 -8.46 10.60
N MET A 82 11.84 -8.74 9.84
CA MET A 82 12.45 -7.79 8.92
C MET A 82 13.02 -8.51 7.71
N ASP A 83 12.39 -8.34 6.54
CA ASP A 83 12.83 -9.02 5.31
C ASP A 83 14.27 -8.63 4.91
N MET A 84 14.94 -9.48 4.13
CA MET A 84 16.35 -9.27 3.77
C MET A 84 16.60 -7.96 3.01
N ASP A 85 15.63 -7.49 2.24
CA ASP A 85 15.67 -6.21 1.52
C ASP A 85 15.25 -5.00 2.37
N MET A 86 15.00 -5.23 3.67
CA MET A 86 14.72 -4.17 4.65
C MET A 86 15.91 -3.87 5.54
N TYR A 87 15.91 -2.69 6.17
CA TYR A 87 16.89 -2.31 7.19
C TYR A 87 16.31 -1.27 8.14
N LEU A 88 16.75 -1.31 9.41
CA LEU A 88 16.39 -0.36 10.46
C LEU A 88 17.34 0.84 10.47
N GLU A 89 16.82 2.03 10.76
CA GLU A 89 17.66 3.20 11.05
C GLU A 89 18.40 3.05 12.39
N PRO A 90 19.60 3.61 12.51
CA PRO A 90 20.34 3.60 13.80
C PRO A 90 19.52 4.18 14.96
N GLY A 91 19.71 3.61 16.16
CA GLY A 91 19.02 4.08 17.36
C GLY A 91 17.59 3.56 17.50
N TRP A 92 17.19 2.55 16.75
CA TRP A 92 15.87 1.92 16.85
C TRP A 92 15.63 1.24 18.21
N ARG A 93 16.67 0.61 18.80
CA ARG A 93 16.54 -0.16 20.04
C ARG A 93 16.08 0.69 21.23
N PRO A 94 16.75 1.81 21.62
CA PRO A 94 16.27 2.63 22.72
C PRO A 94 14.86 3.20 22.50
N LYS A 95 14.46 3.48 21.27
CA LYS A 95 13.10 3.90 20.94
C LYS A 95 12.10 2.78 21.19
N LEU A 96 12.43 1.54 20.79
CA LEU A 96 11.63 0.37 21.06
C LEU A 96 11.48 0.11 22.56
N GLU A 97 12.58 0.13 23.31
CA GLU A 97 12.59 -0.09 24.76
C GLU A 97 11.77 0.96 25.52
N ALA A 98 11.77 2.21 25.07
CA ALA A 98 10.94 3.27 25.63
C ALA A 98 9.44 3.12 25.29
N ALA A 99 9.11 2.59 24.13
CA ALA A 99 7.73 2.44 23.67
C ALA A 99 7.06 1.13 24.13
N TRP A 100 7.85 0.11 24.45
CA TRP A 100 7.36 -1.21 24.86
C TRP A 100 7.07 -1.25 26.36
N THR A 101 5.83 -1.58 26.75
CA THR A 101 5.43 -1.78 28.16
C THR A 101 5.16 -3.26 28.43
N PRO A 102 5.03 -3.70 29.71
CA PRO A 102 4.76 -5.09 30.05
C PRO A 102 3.49 -5.68 29.39
N GLU A 103 2.50 -4.82 29.10
CA GLU A 103 1.24 -5.24 28.48
C GLU A 103 1.31 -5.26 26.95
N THR A 104 2.35 -4.62 26.35
CA THR A 104 2.49 -4.52 24.90
C THR A 104 2.77 -5.89 24.30
N THR A 105 2.00 -6.27 23.28
CA THR A 105 2.22 -7.51 22.54
C THR A 105 2.63 -7.27 21.09
N ALA A 106 2.32 -6.09 20.53
CA ALA A 106 2.74 -5.68 19.18
C ALA A 106 3.13 -4.20 19.13
N LEU A 107 4.05 -3.85 18.21
CA LEU A 107 4.39 -2.45 17.97
C LEU A 107 4.51 -2.18 16.46
N TYR A 108 3.85 -1.11 16.04
CA TYR A 108 3.93 -0.56 14.69
C TYR A 108 5.06 0.44 14.59
N CYS A 109 5.96 0.24 13.64
CA CYS A 109 6.98 1.21 13.24
C CYS A 109 6.62 1.84 11.89
N GLN A 110 7.35 2.85 11.46
CA GLN A 110 7.20 3.44 10.14
C GLN A 110 7.94 2.58 9.11
N LEU A 111 7.21 1.98 8.17
CA LEU A 111 7.79 1.33 7.00
C LEU A 111 7.91 2.35 5.87
N ALA A 112 9.15 2.60 5.43
CA ALA A 112 9.48 3.58 4.40
C ALA A 112 9.96 2.88 3.13
N LEU A 113 9.15 2.94 2.06
CA LEU A 113 9.48 2.32 0.77
C LEU A 113 10.43 3.21 -0.01
N ARG A 114 11.54 2.64 -0.49
CA ARG A 114 12.56 3.31 -1.31
C ARG A 114 12.83 2.50 -2.57
N SER A 115 13.19 3.18 -3.66
CA SER A 115 13.70 2.51 -4.87
C SER A 115 15.19 2.21 -4.74
N ARG A 116 15.95 3.08 -4.02
CA ARG A 116 17.38 2.94 -3.78
C ARG A 116 17.72 3.34 -2.34
N VAL A 117 18.86 2.88 -1.85
CA VAL A 117 19.35 3.21 -0.49
C VAL A 117 19.62 4.71 -0.34
N ASP A 118 20.14 5.34 -1.38
CA ASP A 118 20.57 6.74 -1.43
C ASP A 118 19.46 7.74 -1.84
N ASP A 119 18.22 7.26 -2.01
CA ASP A 119 17.09 8.15 -2.28
C ASP A 119 16.94 9.17 -1.15
N ALA A 120 16.81 10.45 -1.48
CA ALA A 120 16.66 11.54 -0.51
C ALA A 120 15.42 11.39 0.38
N ALA A 121 14.34 10.79 -0.17
CA ALA A 121 13.10 10.51 0.55
C ALA A 121 12.49 9.18 0.12
N ALA A 122 11.73 8.57 1.03
CA ALA A 122 10.87 7.45 0.67
C ALA A 122 9.75 7.91 -0.25
N PHE A 123 9.42 7.14 -1.28
CA PHE A 123 8.29 7.46 -2.17
C PHE A 123 6.94 7.14 -1.50
N LYS A 124 6.93 6.30 -0.47
CA LYS A 124 5.78 5.97 0.35
C LYS A 124 6.22 5.56 1.76
N ALA A 125 5.45 5.95 2.77
CA ALA A 125 5.66 5.50 4.15
C ALA A 125 4.31 5.28 4.84
N TYR A 126 4.23 4.25 5.68
CA TYR A 126 3.03 3.89 6.44
C TYR A 126 3.38 3.05 7.67
N PRO A 127 2.50 3.02 8.70
CA PRO A 127 2.69 2.15 9.86
C PRO A 127 2.68 0.67 9.47
N SER A 128 3.64 -0.09 9.99
CA SER A 128 3.75 -1.54 9.79
C SER A 128 4.00 -2.25 11.10
N LYS A 129 3.24 -3.33 11.36
CA LYS A 129 3.44 -4.21 12.52
C LYS A 129 4.67 -5.08 12.30
N SER A 130 5.82 -4.63 12.78
CA SER A 130 7.10 -5.30 12.60
C SER A 130 7.66 -5.90 13.90
N PHE A 131 7.20 -5.43 15.06
CA PHE A 131 7.62 -5.95 16.36
C PHE A 131 6.46 -6.66 17.07
N HIS A 132 6.76 -7.79 17.70
CA HIS A 132 5.77 -8.59 18.42
C HIS A 132 6.39 -9.33 19.61
N ALA A 133 5.57 -9.69 20.60
CA ALA A 133 6.00 -10.52 21.69
C ALA A 133 6.47 -11.91 21.19
N ARG A 134 7.38 -12.53 21.95
CA ARG A 134 7.96 -13.82 21.58
C ARG A 134 6.88 -14.91 21.38
N TRP A 135 5.81 -14.87 22.15
CA TRP A 135 4.77 -15.89 22.18
C TRP A 135 3.40 -15.33 21.79
N GLY A 136 2.50 -16.22 21.38
CA GLY A 136 1.13 -15.86 21.02
C GLY A 136 0.94 -15.41 19.58
N TYR A 137 1.99 -15.39 18.76
CA TYR A 137 1.95 -14.96 17.37
C TYR A 137 2.20 -16.11 16.39
N ARG A 138 1.56 -16.02 15.22
CA ARG A 138 1.73 -16.94 14.10
C ARG A 138 1.49 -16.23 12.78
N PHE A 139 2.32 -16.50 11.78
CA PHE A 139 2.02 -16.13 10.40
C PHE A 139 0.93 -17.05 9.83
N LYS A 140 0.02 -16.48 9.07
CA LYS A 140 -1.02 -17.18 8.33
C LYS A 140 -1.03 -16.68 6.89
N ARG A 141 -1.51 -17.49 5.99
CA ARG A 141 -1.61 -17.35 4.54
C ARG A 141 -0.33 -17.75 3.81
N PRO A 142 -0.44 -18.59 2.77
CA PRO A 142 0.72 -19.07 2.00
C PRO A 142 1.44 -17.96 1.24
N VAL A 143 0.76 -16.83 1.01
CA VAL A 143 1.28 -15.60 0.37
C VAL A 143 0.59 -14.39 0.99
N HIS A 144 1.25 -13.22 0.96
CA HIS A 144 0.82 -12.04 1.72
C HIS A 144 0.56 -12.41 3.18
N GLU A 145 1.47 -13.19 3.71
CA GLU A 145 1.40 -13.69 5.06
C GLU A 145 1.37 -12.53 6.07
N ALA A 146 0.44 -12.63 6.99
CA ALA A 146 0.26 -11.66 8.03
C ALA A 146 0.49 -12.29 9.41
N LEU A 147 1.00 -11.49 10.33
CA LEU A 147 1.25 -11.91 11.71
C LEU A 147 -0.03 -11.77 12.53
N PHE A 148 -0.59 -12.90 12.96
CA PHE A 148 -1.81 -12.98 13.76
C PHE A 148 -1.47 -13.27 15.21
N CYS A 149 -2.18 -12.60 16.12
CA CYS A 149 -2.16 -12.91 17.54
C CYS A 149 -3.21 -13.97 17.87
N ALA A 150 -2.85 -14.99 18.67
CA ALA A 150 -3.77 -16.04 19.11
C ALA A 150 -4.65 -15.62 20.29
N GLY A 151 -4.29 -14.53 20.98
CA GLY A 151 -5.01 -13.98 22.14
C GLY A 151 -5.39 -12.53 21.94
N GLU A 152 -5.50 -11.79 23.04
CA GLU A 152 -5.71 -10.34 23.00
C GLU A 152 -4.43 -9.64 22.53
N GLU A 153 -4.54 -8.81 21.50
CA GLU A 153 -3.43 -7.99 21.00
C GLU A 153 -3.48 -6.59 21.61
N VAL A 154 -2.44 -6.26 22.38
CA VAL A 154 -2.22 -4.89 22.88
C VAL A 154 -1.14 -4.25 22.01
N SER A 155 -1.58 -3.46 21.04
CA SER A 155 -0.69 -2.82 20.07
C SER A 155 -0.36 -1.38 20.42
N ARG A 156 0.87 -0.97 20.12
CA ARG A 156 1.36 0.41 20.23
C ARG A 156 1.98 0.87 18.92
N SER A 157 2.18 2.17 18.77
CA SER A 157 2.87 2.76 17.62
C SER A 157 4.06 3.59 18.09
N CYS A 158 5.20 3.40 17.44
CA CYS A 158 6.39 4.23 17.58
C CYS A 158 6.93 4.55 16.18
N LEU A 159 6.39 5.59 15.55
CA LEU A 159 6.72 5.95 14.17
C LEU A 159 8.10 6.61 14.04
N ASP A 160 8.76 6.91 15.16
CA ASP A 160 10.15 7.34 15.19
C ASP A 160 11.13 6.18 14.94
N ILE A 161 10.68 4.94 15.03
CA ILE A 161 11.41 3.78 14.53
C ILE A 161 11.10 3.68 13.04
N VAL A 162 12.11 3.86 12.20
CA VAL A 162 11.97 3.78 10.74
C VAL A 162 12.63 2.51 10.23
N MET A 163 11.87 1.71 9.52
CA MET A 163 12.33 0.55 8.77
C MET A 163 12.21 0.86 7.28
N HIS A 164 13.30 0.77 6.56
CA HIS A 164 13.33 0.98 5.12
C HIS A 164 13.13 -0.34 4.39
N HIS A 165 12.37 -0.31 3.31
CA HIS A 165 12.18 -1.43 2.40
C HIS A 165 12.64 -1.00 0.99
N LEU A 166 13.65 -1.69 0.47
CA LEU A 166 14.15 -1.49 -0.89
C LEU A 166 13.37 -2.37 -1.84
N ARG A 167 12.46 -1.76 -2.58
CA ARG A 167 11.61 -2.50 -3.49
C ARG A 167 12.42 -3.04 -4.67
N THR A 168 12.61 -4.35 -4.74
CA THR A 168 13.15 -5.05 -5.92
C THR A 168 12.04 -5.32 -6.93
N THR A 169 12.36 -5.22 -8.24
CA THR A 169 11.37 -5.22 -9.33
C THR A 169 10.96 -6.61 -9.83
N SER A 170 11.51 -7.69 -9.30
CA SER A 170 11.27 -9.04 -9.84
C SER A 170 10.28 -9.83 -8.97
N THR A 171 9.00 -9.72 -9.28
CA THR A 171 7.98 -10.62 -8.72
C THR A 171 7.59 -11.65 -9.80
N ASN A 172 7.68 -12.94 -9.48
CA ASN A 172 7.12 -13.98 -10.34
C ASN A 172 5.59 -14.01 -10.16
N HIS A 173 4.87 -13.30 -11.02
CA HIS A 173 3.42 -13.11 -10.96
C HIS A 173 2.64 -14.43 -10.97
N GLU A 174 3.04 -15.40 -11.79
CA GLU A 174 2.33 -16.69 -11.90
C GLU A 174 2.39 -17.50 -10.60
N ARG A 175 3.56 -17.51 -9.95
CA ARG A 175 3.73 -18.19 -8.67
C ARG A 175 2.90 -17.54 -7.55
N TYR A 176 2.81 -16.21 -7.55
CA TYR A 176 2.00 -15.47 -6.60
C TYR A 176 0.51 -15.75 -6.78
N LEU A 177 0.02 -15.74 -8.02
CA LEU A 177 -1.38 -16.02 -8.33
C LEU A 177 -1.77 -17.42 -7.84
N ALA A 178 -0.98 -18.46 -8.16
CA ALA A 178 -1.25 -19.83 -7.72
C ALA A 178 -1.29 -19.97 -6.18
N MET A 179 -0.44 -19.23 -5.45
CA MET A 179 -0.47 -19.22 -3.99
C MET A 179 -1.67 -18.47 -3.42
N MET A 180 -2.13 -17.38 -4.06
CA MET A 180 -3.36 -16.69 -3.65
C MET A 180 -4.59 -17.54 -3.90
N GLU A 181 -4.65 -18.28 -5.02
CA GLU A 181 -5.70 -19.26 -5.26
C GLU A 181 -5.70 -20.39 -4.22
N LEU A 182 -4.51 -20.84 -3.79
CA LEU A 182 -4.40 -21.80 -2.68
C LEU A 182 -4.94 -21.19 -1.39
N ALA A 183 -4.54 -19.96 -1.04
CA ALA A 183 -5.03 -19.27 0.15
C ALA A 183 -6.55 -19.12 0.13
N HIS A 184 -7.13 -18.77 -1.01
CA HIS A 184 -8.58 -18.66 -1.16
C HIS A 184 -9.30 -20.00 -1.03
N ARG A 185 -8.71 -21.10 -1.53
CA ARG A 185 -9.28 -22.44 -1.33
C ARG A 185 -9.23 -22.90 0.13
N GLU A 186 -8.18 -22.53 0.87
CA GLU A 186 -8.03 -22.85 2.30
C GLU A 186 -8.99 -22.05 3.18
N ASP A 187 -9.17 -20.76 2.88
CA ASP A 187 -10.13 -19.88 3.55
C ASP A 187 -10.87 -18.98 2.57
N PRO A 188 -12.01 -19.45 2.02
CA PRO A 188 -12.83 -18.66 1.12
C PRO A 188 -13.52 -17.45 1.78
N HIS A 189 -13.45 -17.31 3.10
CA HIS A 189 -14.01 -16.21 3.88
C HIS A 189 -12.95 -15.17 4.31
N ASP A 190 -11.69 -15.36 3.92
CA ASP A 190 -10.66 -14.34 4.12
C ASP A 190 -10.90 -13.17 3.15
N ALA A 191 -11.42 -12.05 3.70
CA ALA A 191 -11.75 -10.87 2.90
C ALA A 191 -10.51 -10.31 2.18
N GLN A 192 -9.36 -10.29 2.84
CA GLN A 192 -8.14 -9.75 2.27
C GLN A 192 -7.66 -10.54 1.05
N ILE A 193 -7.72 -11.86 1.14
CA ILE A 193 -7.37 -12.75 0.01
C ILE A 193 -8.38 -12.58 -1.13
N CYS A 194 -9.68 -12.50 -0.83
CA CYS A 194 -10.69 -12.24 -1.86
C CYS A 194 -10.43 -10.93 -2.62
N PHE A 195 -10.09 -9.85 -1.90
CA PHE A 195 -9.78 -8.56 -2.51
C PHE A 195 -8.52 -8.61 -3.38
N TRP A 196 -7.42 -9.13 -2.86
CA TRP A 196 -6.16 -9.18 -3.58
C TRP A 196 -6.22 -10.12 -4.78
N LEU A 197 -6.80 -11.31 -4.62
CA LEU A 197 -6.97 -12.26 -5.72
C LEU A 197 -7.88 -11.69 -6.82
N GLY A 198 -8.98 -11.03 -6.44
CA GLY A 198 -9.85 -10.33 -7.39
C GLY A 198 -9.11 -9.23 -8.17
N ARG A 199 -8.26 -8.46 -7.51
CA ARG A 199 -7.40 -7.46 -8.14
C ARG A 199 -6.39 -8.09 -9.13
N GLU A 200 -5.71 -9.18 -8.73
CA GLU A 200 -4.75 -9.86 -9.60
C GLU A 200 -5.42 -10.45 -10.85
N HIS A 201 -6.59 -11.08 -10.71
CA HIS A 201 -7.38 -11.54 -11.85
C HIS A 201 -7.80 -10.39 -12.78
N MET A 202 -8.17 -9.22 -12.22
CA MET A 202 -8.47 -8.04 -13.03
C MET A 202 -7.23 -7.59 -13.85
N TRP A 203 -6.06 -7.53 -13.24
CA TRP A 203 -4.82 -7.17 -13.95
C TRP A 203 -4.43 -8.22 -15.00
N ALA A 204 -4.71 -9.49 -14.73
CA ALA A 204 -4.58 -10.58 -15.70
C ALA A 204 -5.67 -10.59 -16.78
N LYS A 205 -6.63 -9.63 -16.78
CA LYS A 205 -7.77 -9.53 -17.68
C LYS A 205 -8.74 -10.74 -17.62
N GLN A 206 -8.76 -11.41 -16.49
CA GLN A 206 -9.69 -12.51 -16.17
C GLN A 206 -10.92 -11.93 -15.45
N ASN A 207 -11.67 -11.09 -16.15
CA ASN A 207 -12.69 -10.22 -15.56
C ASN A 207 -13.79 -10.99 -14.83
N ASP A 208 -14.25 -12.14 -15.33
CA ASP A 208 -15.32 -12.90 -14.69
C ASP A 208 -14.92 -13.38 -13.29
N HIS A 209 -13.73 -13.94 -13.14
CA HIS A 209 -13.19 -14.35 -11.84
C HIS A 209 -12.96 -13.15 -10.92
N ALA A 210 -12.44 -12.05 -11.46
CA ALA A 210 -12.24 -10.83 -10.69
C ALA A 210 -13.56 -10.27 -10.15
N ILE A 211 -14.61 -10.22 -10.96
CA ILE A 211 -15.94 -9.75 -10.58
C ILE A 211 -16.52 -10.63 -9.47
N GLU A 212 -16.48 -11.95 -9.62
CA GLU A 212 -16.97 -12.88 -8.61
C GLU A 212 -16.28 -12.67 -7.25
N LEU A 213 -14.94 -12.61 -7.24
CA LEU A 213 -14.15 -12.43 -6.02
C LEU A 213 -14.38 -11.07 -5.36
N LEU A 214 -14.45 -9.99 -6.14
CA LEU A 214 -14.67 -8.64 -5.58
C LEU A 214 -16.10 -8.47 -5.05
N GLN A 215 -17.11 -9.06 -5.72
CA GLN A 215 -18.48 -9.10 -5.21
C GLN A 215 -18.57 -9.94 -3.92
N ARG A 216 -17.91 -11.10 -3.90
CA ARG A 216 -17.78 -11.90 -2.68
C ARG A 216 -17.12 -11.12 -1.55
N TYR A 217 -15.99 -10.45 -1.82
CA TYR A 217 -15.32 -9.57 -0.85
C TYR A 217 -16.29 -8.57 -0.24
N LEU A 218 -17.06 -7.85 -1.07
CA LEU A 218 -18.01 -6.85 -0.60
C LEU A 218 -19.15 -7.43 0.26
N ALA A 219 -19.48 -8.71 0.09
CA ALA A 219 -20.52 -9.42 0.83
C ALA A 219 -20.01 -10.01 2.16
N LEU A 220 -18.70 -10.15 2.36
CA LEU A 220 -18.13 -10.72 3.59
C LEU A 220 -18.30 -9.78 4.78
N PRO A 221 -18.79 -10.26 5.95
CA PRO A 221 -18.88 -9.45 7.17
C PRO A 221 -17.54 -8.91 7.66
N SER A 222 -16.44 -9.61 7.37
CA SER A 222 -15.07 -9.23 7.73
C SER A 222 -14.48 -8.13 6.84
N SER A 223 -15.13 -7.81 5.72
CA SER A 223 -14.76 -6.71 4.81
C SER A 223 -15.24 -5.38 5.38
N THR A 224 -14.56 -4.86 6.39
CA THR A 224 -14.99 -3.64 7.12
C THR A 224 -14.20 -2.39 6.76
N TRP A 225 -13.08 -2.50 6.05
CA TRP A 225 -12.25 -1.36 5.69
C TRP A 225 -12.85 -0.61 4.50
N ARG A 226 -13.44 0.56 4.79
CA ARG A 226 -14.23 1.35 3.84
C ARG A 226 -13.44 1.78 2.60
N GLU A 227 -12.17 2.13 2.75
CA GLU A 227 -11.31 2.55 1.64
C GLU A 227 -11.05 1.38 0.67
N GLU A 228 -10.84 0.17 1.18
CA GLU A 228 -10.63 -1.02 0.35
C GLU A 228 -11.93 -1.48 -0.31
N ARG A 229 -13.06 -1.38 0.39
CA ARG A 229 -14.39 -1.63 -0.19
C ARG A 229 -14.69 -0.65 -1.34
N SER A 230 -14.39 0.63 -1.14
CA SER A 230 -14.51 1.65 -2.20
C SER A 230 -13.61 1.32 -3.40
N GLU A 231 -12.39 0.84 -3.15
CA GLU A 231 -11.48 0.43 -4.23
C GLU A 231 -11.99 -0.80 -4.99
N ALA A 232 -12.55 -1.80 -4.29
CA ALA A 232 -13.19 -2.96 -4.92
C ALA A 232 -14.35 -2.55 -5.85
N MET A 233 -15.17 -1.58 -5.41
CA MET A 233 -16.25 -1.03 -6.23
C MET A 233 -15.73 -0.28 -7.46
N ARG A 234 -14.62 0.46 -7.34
CA ARG A 234 -13.92 1.10 -8.48
C ARG A 234 -13.40 0.05 -9.48
N TYR A 235 -12.84 -1.06 -9.01
CA TYR A 235 -12.44 -2.17 -9.89
C TYR A 235 -13.65 -2.79 -10.62
N LEU A 236 -14.76 -3.01 -9.92
CA LEU A 236 -16.01 -3.47 -10.55
C LEU A 236 -16.52 -2.49 -11.61
N ALA A 237 -16.45 -1.17 -11.34
CA ALA A 237 -16.82 -0.15 -12.31
C ALA A 237 -16.00 -0.20 -13.60
N ARG A 238 -14.73 -0.60 -13.53
CA ARG A 238 -13.85 -0.74 -14.70
C ARG A 238 -14.18 -1.97 -15.56
N MET A 239 -14.75 -3.00 -14.96
CA MET A 239 -15.04 -4.27 -15.63
C MET A 239 -16.51 -4.39 -16.05
N GLN A 240 -17.44 -3.80 -15.31
CA GLN A 240 -18.88 -3.84 -15.57
C GLN A 240 -19.37 -2.47 -16.10
N LEU A 241 -19.09 -2.20 -17.38
CA LEU A 241 -19.30 -0.88 -17.99
C LEU A 241 -20.78 -0.44 -18.02
N ASP A 242 -21.70 -1.39 -18.13
CA ASP A 242 -23.15 -1.17 -18.06
C ASP A 242 -23.62 -0.73 -16.67
N GLN A 243 -22.87 -1.05 -15.63
CA GLN A 243 -23.15 -0.70 -14.23
C GLN A 243 -22.14 0.32 -13.67
N LYS A 244 -21.26 0.87 -14.51
CA LYS A 244 -20.12 1.70 -14.11
C LYS A 244 -20.52 2.82 -13.16
N MET A 245 -21.51 3.63 -13.54
CA MET A 245 -21.98 4.74 -12.72
C MET A 245 -22.53 4.28 -11.37
N SER A 246 -23.28 3.19 -11.35
CA SER A 246 -23.80 2.62 -10.10
C SER A 246 -22.69 2.20 -9.14
N TRP A 247 -21.64 1.57 -9.66
CA TRP A 247 -20.49 1.18 -8.85
C TRP A 247 -19.68 2.39 -8.36
N LEU A 248 -19.46 3.41 -9.19
CA LEU A 248 -18.75 4.63 -8.79
C LEU A 248 -19.51 5.41 -7.71
N GLU A 249 -20.85 5.51 -7.82
CA GLU A 249 -21.65 6.13 -6.77
C GLU A 249 -21.60 5.36 -5.44
N LYS A 250 -21.66 4.02 -5.48
CA LYS A 250 -21.48 3.21 -4.28
C LYS A 250 -20.07 3.42 -3.68
N ALA A 251 -19.02 3.45 -4.50
CA ALA A 251 -17.66 3.67 -4.05
C ALA A 251 -17.48 5.04 -3.38
N ARG A 252 -18.10 6.08 -3.95
CA ARG A 252 -18.13 7.43 -3.39
C ARG A 252 -18.85 7.48 -2.03
N MET A 253 -19.99 6.80 -1.92
CA MET A 253 -20.75 6.74 -0.67
C MET A 253 -20.01 5.95 0.41
N GLU A 254 -19.29 4.90 0.03
CA GLU A 254 -18.50 4.08 0.93
C GLU A 254 -17.34 4.88 1.57
N ALA A 255 -16.55 5.61 0.75
CA ALA A 255 -15.41 6.38 1.21
C ALA A 255 -15.33 7.77 0.54
N PRO A 256 -16.18 8.73 0.93
CA PRO A 256 -16.31 10.02 0.26
C PRO A 256 -15.07 10.93 0.40
N HIS A 257 -14.18 10.62 1.33
CA HIS A 257 -12.93 11.34 1.54
C HIS A 257 -11.81 10.90 0.58
N ARG A 258 -12.00 9.83 -0.20
CA ARG A 258 -11.04 9.34 -1.19
C ARG A 258 -11.19 10.10 -2.51
N ARG A 259 -10.11 10.72 -2.98
CA ARG A 259 -10.08 11.52 -4.23
C ARG A 259 -10.24 10.68 -5.47
N GLU A 260 -9.77 9.45 -5.44
CA GLU A 260 -9.76 8.51 -6.57
C GLU A 260 -11.17 8.33 -7.18
N THR A 261 -12.17 8.14 -6.34
CA THR A 261 -13.55 7.95 -6.81
C THR A 261 -14.14 9.23 -7.43
N TRP A 262 -13.82 10.38 -6.85
CA TRP A 262 -14.26 11.66 -7.41
C TRP A 262 -13.62 11.95 -8.77
N LEU A 263 -12.36 11.55 -8.96
CA LEU A 263 -11.71 11.66 -10.25
C LEU A 263 -12.33 10.72 -11.28
N ASP A 264 -12.62 9.46 -10.91
CA ASP A 264 -13.29 8.51 -11.80
C ASP A 264 -14.67 9.04 -12.23
N LEU A 265 -15.46 9.59 -11.31
CA LEU A 265 -16.75 10.24 -11.62
C LEU A 265 -16.58 11.46 -12.54
N ALA A 266 -15.57 12.30 -12.26
CA ALA A 266 -15.28 13.47 -13.08
C ALA A 266 -14.91 13.09 -14.52
N GLU A 267 -14.11 12.05 -14.72
CA GLU A 267 -13.79 11.53 -16.05
C GLU A 267 -15.03 11.03 -16.81
N GLU A 268 -15.94 10.35 -16.11
CA GLU A 268 -17.20 9.88 -16.71
C GLU A 268 -18.09 11.05 -17.12
N PHE A 269 -18.33 12.02 -16.25
CA PHE A 269 -19.14 13.19 -16.55
C PHE A 269 -18.52 14.05 -17.67
N HIS A 270 -17.19 14.16 -17.70
CA HIS A 270 -16.48 14.82 -18.80
C HIS A 270 -16.71 14.10 -20.13
N GLY A 271 -16.59 12.77 -20.16
CA GLY A 271 -16.85 11.97 -21.36
C GLY A 271 -18.28 12.09 -21.90
N GLN A 272 -19.25 12.35 -21.01
CA GLN A 272 -20.66 12.55 -21.33
C GLN A 272 -21.02 14.02 -21.63
N ALA A 273 -20.05 14.95 -21.51
CA ALA A 273 -20.26 16.40 -21.57
C ALA A 273 -21.30 16.91 -20.53
N ASP A 274 -21.43 16.20 -19.41
CA ASP A 274 -22.28 16.60 -18.30
C ASP A 274 -21.54 17.59 -17.38
N TRP A 275 -21.56 18.85 -17.79
CA TRP A 275 -20.76 19.91 -17.16
C TRP A 275 -21.18 20.20 -15.71
N LEU A 276 -22.46 20.04 -15.40
CA LEU A 276 -22.96 20.29 -14.06
C LEU A 276 -22.49 19.24 -13.05
N ASN A 277 -22.63 17.96 -13.40
CA ASN A 277 -22.15 16.87 -12.54
C ASN A 277 -20.61 16.79 -12.53
N LEU A 278 -19.95 17.14 -13.63
CA LEU A 278 -18.50 17.29 -13.67
C LEU A 278 -18.03 18.36 -12.67
N PHE A 279 -18.65 19.53 -12.69
CA PHE A 279 -18.35 20.62 -11.76
C PHE A 279 -18.56 20.19 -10.30
N TRP A 280 -19.69 19.54 -10.03
CA TRP A 280 -19.99 18.98 -8.71
C TRP A 280 -18.95 17.97 -8.24
N ALA A 281 -18.55 17.03 -9.09
CA ALA A 281 -17.55 16.02 -8.76
C ALA A 281 -16.17 16.64 -8.49
N CYS A 282 -15.73 17.58 -9.33
CA CYS A 282 -14.46 18.28 -9.14
C CYS A 282 -14.43 19.11 -7.86
N THR A 283 -15.49 19.88 -7.58
CA THR A 283 -15.60 20.70 -6.36
C THR A 283 -15.48 19.82 -5.10
N ASN A 284 -16.26 18.74 -5.02
CA ASN A 284 -16.20 17.85 -3.87
C ASN A 284 -14.86 17.13 -3.77
N GLY A 285 -14.30 16.66 -4.89
CA GLY A 285 -13.01 15.99 -4.91
C GLY A 285 -11.83 16.90 -4.55
N ILE A 286 -11.92 18.21 -4.82
CA ILE A 286 -10.91 19.19 -4.41
C ILE A 286 -11.05 19.56 -2.93
N GLU A 287 -12.27 19.80 -2.45
CA GLU A 287 -12.52 20.40 -1.14
C GLU A 287 -12.65 19.39 0.00
N LYS A 288 -13.18 18.19 -0.27
CA LYS A 288 -13.58 17.24 0.79
C LYS A 288 -12.64 16.05 0.92
N THR A 289 -11.59 15.96 0.08
CA THR A 289 -10.72 14.79 0.10
C THR A 289 -9.37 15.08 0.76
N HIS A 290 -8.78 14.07 1.36
CA HIS A 290 -7.45 14.11 1.94
C HIS A 290 -6.73 12.77 1.73
N ARG A 291 -5.39 12.78 1.78
CA ARG A 291 -4.61 11.55 1.70
C ARG A 291 -4.79 10.74 2.97
N THR A 292 -4.98 9.43 2.81
CA THR A 292 -5.17 8.50 3.93
C THR A 292 -3.86 7.85 4.38
N ALA A 293 -2.75 8.08 3.67
CA ALA A 293 -1.46 7.42 3.87
C ALA A 293 -1.57 5.88 3.84
N SER A 294 -2.52 5.35 3.07
CA SER A 294 -2.72 3.92 2.87
C SER A 294 -2.03 3.42 1.58
N TYR A 295 -1.90 2.11 1.46
CA TYR A 295 -1.36 1.52 0.22
C TYR A 295 -2.28 1.72 -1.00
N LEU A 296 -3.54 2.12 -0.77
CA LEU A 296 -4.55 2.39 -1.79
C LEU A 296 -4.50 3.82 -2.34
N ASP A 297 -3.75 4.73 -1.72
CA ASP A 297 -3.63 6.11 -2.20
C ASP A 297 -2.92 6.14 -3.55
N ASP A 298 -3.61 6.61 -4.59
CA ASP A 298 -3.05 6.80 -5.91
C ASP A 298 -2.52 8.23 -6.07
N ALA A 299 -1.18 8.35 -6.16
CA ALA A 299 -0.52 9.64 -6.31
C ALA A 299 -1.00 10.43 -7.55
N HIS A 300 -1.41 9.72 -8.63
CA HIS A 300 -1.92 10.33 -9.85
C HIS A 300 -3.16 11.18 -9.59
N CYS A 301 -4.06 10.75 -8.69
CA CYS A 301 -5.29 11.47 -8.36
C CYS A 301 -5.04 12.81 -7.65
N TRP A 302 -3.82 13.03 -7.14
CA TRP A 302 -3.41 14.26 -6.44
C TRP A 302 -2.64 15.25 -7.34
N GLY A 303 -2.52 14.92 -8.63
CA GLY A 303 -1.96 15.79 -9.65
C GLY A 303 -2.96 16.83 -10.17
N PHE A 304 -2.66 17.36 -11.37
CA PHE A 304 -3.40 18.46 -11.98
C PHE A 304 -4.82 18.10 -12.47
N ARG A 305 -5.11 16.81 -12.69
CA ARG A 305 -6.22 16.35 -13.52
C ARG A 305 -7.60 16.82 -13.00
N LEU A 306 -7.84 16.75 -11.71
CA LEU A 306 -9.12 17.18 -11.14
C LEU A 306 -9.35 18.69 -11.24
N PHE A 307 -8.27 19.48 -11.12
CA PHE A 307 -8.32 20.93 -11.33
C PHE A 307 -8.55 21.31 -12.80
N ASP A 308 -7.93 20.58 -13.72
CA ASP A 308 -8.09 20.76 -15.16
C ASP A 308 -9.54 20.48 -15.60
N LEU A 309 -10.09 19.35 -15.19
CA LEU A 309 -11.49 18.99 -15.46
C LEU A 309 -12.47 19.98 -14.83
N GLY A 310 -12.19 20.41 -13.61
CA GLY A 310 -12.98 21.42 -12.93
C GLY A 310 -12.96 22.78 -13.64
N ALA A 311 -11.79 23.21 -14.16
CA ALA A 311 -11.66 24.42 -14.92
C ALA A 311 -12.47 24.38 -16.23
N ILE A 312 -12.46 23.24 -16.94
CA ILE A 312 -13.27 23.01 -18.13
C ILE A 312 -14.77 23.09 -17.78
N ALA A 313 -15.20 22.42 -16.72
CA ALA A 313 -16.59 22.46 -16.29
C ALA A 313 -17.04 23.90 -15.91
N ALA A 314 -16.21 24.60 -15.15
CA ALA A 314 -16.46 25.98 -14.74
C ALA A 314 -16.61 26.92 -15.94
N TRP A 315 -15.79 26.73 -16.98
CA TRP A 315 -15.91 27.47 -18.23
C TRP A 315 -17.24 27.19 -18.93
N HIS A 316 -17.64 25.95 -19.10
CA HIS A 316 -18.93 25.59 -19.71
C HIS A 316 -20.15 26.13 -18.93
N LEU A 317 -20.01 26.28 -17.61
CA LEU A 317 -21.05 26.85 -16.75
C LEU A 317 -20.95 28.37 -16.59
N ASN A 318 -20.12 29.03 -17.39
CA ASN A 318 -19.88 30.47 -17.35
C ASN A 318 -19.31 31.00 -16.01
N ALA A 319 -18.69 30.13 -15.20
CA ALA A 319 -18.04 30.49 -13.93
C ALA A 319 -16.56 30.86 -14.19
N MET A 320 -16.32 31.95 -14.97
CA MET A 320 -15.01 32.26 -15.54
C MET A 320 -13.91 32.52 -14.52
N ASP A 321 -14.21 33.14 -13.38
CA ASP A 321 -13.19 33.38 -12.34
C ASP A 321 -12.70 32.06 -11.73
N LEU A 322 -13.57 31.09 -11.61
CA LEU A 322 -13.22 29.76 -11.09
C LEU A 322 -12.48 28.92 -12.15
N ALA A 323 -12.87 29.03 -13.43
CA ALA A 323 -12.15 28.39 -14.54
C ALA A 323 -10.69 28.84 -14.57
N VAL A 324 -10.42 30.15 -14.45
CA VAL A 324 -9.07 30.68 -14.35
C VAL A 324 -8.34 30.21 -13.11
N LYS A 325 -8.95 30.30 -11.93
CA LYS A 325 -8.35 29.88 -10.65
C LYS A 325 -7.92 28.40 -10.67
N TRP A 326 -8.78 27.50 -11.16
CA TRP A 326 -8.46 26.08 -11.24
C TRP A 326 -7.49 25.76 -12.38
N GLY A 327 -7.56 26.50 -13.50
CA GLY A 327 -6.58 26.41 -14.58
C GLY A 327 -5.16 26.80 -14.13
N GLU A 328 -5.03 27.88 -13.35
CA GLU A 328 -3.76 28.29 -12.72
C GLU A 328 -3.22 27.19 -11.81
N LYS A 329 -4.08 26.59 -10.96
CA LYS A 329 -3.68 25.51 -10.07
C LYS A 329 -3.29 24.23 -10.82
N ALA A 330 -3.97 23.90 -11.91
CA ALA A 330 -3.61 22.76 -12.77
C ALA A 330 -2.22 22.97 -13.39
N LEU A 331 -1.94 24.19 -13.90
CA LEU A 331 -0.64 24.53 -14.51
C LEU A 331 0.48 24.57 -13.45
N GLU A 332 0.21 25.02 -12.21
CA GLU A 332 1.18 24.96 -11.11
C GLU A 332 1.61 23.50 -10.83
N LEU A 333 0.68 22.56 -10.89
CA LEU A 333 0.93 21.14 -10.62
C LEU A 333 1.63 20.40 -11.79
N ASP A 334 1.52 20.93 -13.02
CA ASP A 334 2.24 20.42 -14.20
C ASP A 334 2.62 21.58 -15.14
N ALA A 335 3.63 22.35 -14.72
CA ALA A 335 4.06 23.59 -15.38
C ALA A 335 4.57 23.39 -16.82
N ARG A 336 4.93 22.18 -17.23
CA ARG A 336 5.45 21.87 -18.56
C ARG A 336 4.37 21.39 -19.54
N ASN A 337 3.14 21.29 -19.13
CA ASN A 337 2.05 20.77 -19.94
C ASN A 337 1.49 21.87 -20.88
N PRO A 338 1.75 21.79 -22.19
CA PRO A 338 1.33 22.86 -23.12
C PRO A 338 -0.20 22.95 -23.23
N ARG A 339 -0.93 21.88 -23.05
CA ARG A 339 -2.39 21.88 -23.11
C ARG A 339 -3.00 22.67 -21.96
N LEU A 340 -2.45 22.53 -20.72
CA LEU A 340 -2.92 23.29 -19.57
C LEU A 340 -2.68 24.80 -19.76
N LYS A 341 -1.52 25.14 -20.32
CA LYS A 341 -1.21 26.54 -20.65
C LYS A 341 -2.21 27.11 -21.67
N ASN A 342 -2.45 26.39 -22.76
CA ASN A 342 -3.39 26.81 -23.79
C ASN A 342 -4.81 26.98 -23.25
N ASN A 343 -5.27 26.01 -22.39
CA ASN A 343 -6.57 26.12 -21.75
C ASN A 343 -6.66 27.35 -20.85
N LEU A 344 -5.64 27.62 -20.04
CA LEU A 344 -5.60 28.78 -19.15
C LEU A 344 -5.64 30.10 -19.93
N ASP A 345 -4.84 30.22 -20.97
CA ASP A 345 -4.81 31.42 -21.85
C ASP A 345 -6.20 31.66 -22.46
N PHE A 346 -6.87 30.60 -22.90
CA PHE A 346 -8.25 30.65 -23.38
C PHE A 346 -9.23 31.12 -22.30
N PHE A 347 -9.17 30.57 -21.09
CA PHE A 347 -10.06 30.98 -19.99
C PHE A 347 -9.86 32.44 -19.57
N ILE A 348 -8.61 32.91 -19.57
CA ILE A 348 -8.28 34.34 -19.29
C ILE A 348 -8.88 35.25 -20.33
N LEU A 349 -8.76 34.90 -21.64
CA LEU A 349 -9.35 35.66 -22.72
C LEU A 349 -10.88 35.74 -22.57
N ARG A 350 -11.54 34.65 -22.40
CA ARG A 350 -13.01 34.57 -22.24
C ARG A 350 -13.50 35.33 -21.01
N ARG A 351 -12.77 35.29 -19.91
CA ARG A 351 -13.08 36.08 -18.70
C ARG A 351 -13.07 37.60 -19.02
N LYS A 352 -12.11 38.06 -19.83
CA LYS A 352 -12.04 39.48 -20.24
C LYS A 352 -13.25 39.86 -21.10
N GLU A 353 -13.60 39.03 -22.09
CA GLU A 353 -14.78 39.26 -22.96
C GLU A 353 -16.07 39.38 -22.15
N VAL A 354 -16.30 38.46 -21.23
CA VAL A 354 -17.50 38.49 -20.34
C VAL A 354 -17.53 39.74 -19.47
N ARG A 355 -16.38 40.22 -18.97
CA ARG A 355 -16.31 41.45 -18.14
C ARG A 355 -16.45 42.75 -18.93
N THR A 356 -16.11 42.74 -20.20
CA THR A 356 -16.20 43.95 -21.08
C THR A 356 -17.49 43.99 -21.86
N GLY A 357 -18.31 42.94 -21.82
CA GLY A 357 -19.56 42.88 -22.58
C GLY A 357 -19.35 42.74 -24.09
N ALA A 358 -18.14 42.31 -24.52
CA ALA A 358 -17.75 42.12 -25.90
C ALA A 358 -18.08 40.71 -26.40
#